data_c5f495836337bd009804e0ee26ec7feb
#
_entry.id   c5f495836337bd009804e0ee26ec7feb
#
_cell.length_a   1.000
_cell.length_b   1.000
_cell.length_c   1.000
_cell.angle_alpha   90.00
_cell.angle_beta   90.00
_cell.angle_gamma   90.00
#
_symmetry.space_group_name_H-M   'P 1'
#
loop_
_entity.id
_entity.type
_entity.pdbx_description
1 polymer ?
#
loop_
_entity_poly.entity_id
_entity_poly.type
_entity_poly.pdbx_seq_one_letter_code
_entity_poly.pdbx_strand_id
1 'polypeptide(L)' 'MAQTYSSLLEYEIGRLLDEAIADETSILATGNIEDIKDYKFRVGMIRGFHRAKEFISEADRIIQSGERG' A
#
# COMPACT_ATOMS: atom_id res chain seq x y z
N MET A 1 19.01 -17.54 -4.17
CA MET A 1 17.83 -18.25 -3.70
C MET A 1 16.61 -17.87 -4.50
N ALA A 2 15.85 -18.84 -4.92
CA ALA A 2 14.68 -18.59 -5.73
C ALA A 2 13.57 -17.98 -4.87
N GLN A 3 12.85 -17.04 -5.48
CA GLN A 3 11.71 -16.44 -4.79
C GLN A 3 10.50 -17.36 -4.93
N THR A 4 9.72 -17.41 -3.87
CA THR A 4 8.49 -18.17 -3.91
C THR A 4 7.40 -17.34 -4.56
N TYR A 5 6.30 -18.01 -4.94
CA TYR A 5 5.13 -17.31 -5.45
C TYR A 5 4.64 -16.25 -4.45
N SER A 6 4.63 -16.61 -3.15
CA SER A 6 4.18 -15.69 -2.13
C SER A 6 5.06 -14.44 -2.05
N SER A 7 6.37 -14.62 -2.16
CA SER A 7 7.29 -13.48 -2.14
C SER A 7 7.10 -12.58 -3.34
N LEU A 8 6.89 -13.17 -4.51
CA LEU A 8 6.65 -12.38 -5.71
C LEU A 8 5.34 -11.63 -5.63
N LEU A 9 4.31 -12.27 -5.11
CA LEU A 9 3.01 -11.64 -4.96
C LEU A 9 3.10 -10.45 -4.00
N GLU A 10 3.77 -10.66 -2.88
CA GLU A 10 3.94 -9.58 -1.91
C GLU A 10 4.69 -8.40 -2.52
N TYR A 11 5.74 -8.68 -3.27
CA TYR A 11 6.52 -7.63 -3.91
C TYR A 11 5.66 -6.84 -4.90
N GLU A 12 4.87 -7.54 -5.72
CA GLU A 12 4.07 -6.87 -6.73
C GLU A 12 2.95 -6.04 -6.12
N ILE A 13 2.31 -6.57 -5.08
CA ILE A 13 1.26 -5.80 -4.41
C ILE A 13 1.87 -4.55 -3.79
N GLY A 14 3.03 -4.68 -3.16
CA GLY A 14 3.71 -3.54 -2.57
C GLY A 14 4.05 -2.49 -3.61
N ARG A 15 4.52 -2.93 -4.77
CA ARG A 15 4.87 -2.01 -5.85
C ARG A 15 3.64 -1.26 -6.36
N LEU A 16 2.53 -1.98 -6.53
CA LEU A 16 1.30 -1.35 -6.98
C LEU A 16 0.76 -0.35 -5.95
N LEU A 17 0.89 -0.69 -4.68
CA LEU A 17 0.47 0.24 -3.64
C LEU A 17 1.35 1.48 -3.62
N ASP A 18 2.66 1.31 -3.82
CA ASP A 18 3.56 2.46 -3.87
C ASP A 18 3.22 3.36 -5.05
N GLU A 19 2.86 2.78 -6.19
CA GLU A 19 2.44 3.57 -7.34
C GLU A 19 1.18 4.35 -7.03
N ALA A 20 0.22 3.71 -6.37
CA ALA A 20 -1.04 4.38 -6.02
C ALA A 20 -0.79 5.52 -5.04
N ILE A 21 0.10 5.31 -4.07
CA ILE A 21 0.46 6.36 -3.11
C ILE A 21 1.11 7.52 -3.85
N ALA A 22 2.02 7.22 -4.76
CA ALA A 22 2.72 8.28 -5.52
C ALA A 22 1.75 9.06 -6.37
N ASP A 23 0.79 8.39 -7.00
CA ASP A 23 -0.21 9.07 -7.83
C ASP A 23 -1.05 10.02 -6.98
N GLU A 24 -1.55 9.57 -5.84
CA GLU A 24 -2.36 10.42 -4.98
C GLU A 24 -1.55 11.56 -4.40
N THR A 25 -0.31 11.29 -4.02
CA THR A 25 0.57 12.32 -3.49
C THR A 25 0.85 13.39 -4.54
N SER A 26 1.04 12.97 -5.79
CA SER A 26 1.28 13.90 -6.88
C SER A 26 0.08 14.81 -7.09
N ILE A 27 -1.13 14.25 -7.04
CA ILE A 27 -2.35 15.05 -7.20
C ILE A 27 -2.44 16.10 -6.10
N LEU A 28 -2.16 15.71 -4.85
CA LEU A 28 -2.18 16.66 -3.74
C LEU A 28 -1.14 17.76 -3.93
N ALA A 29 0.04 17.38 -4.43
CA ALA A 29 1.13 18.34 -4.58
C ALA A 29 0.91 19.32 -5.71
N THR A 30 0.14 18.96 -6.73
CA THR A 30 -0.08 19.85 -7.87
C THR A 30 -1.07 20.97 -7.57
N GLY A 31 -1.81 20.86 -6.46
CA GLY A 31 -2.77 21.89 -6.11
C GLY A 31 -4.02 21.90 -6.95
N ASN A 32 -4.30 20.81 -7.67
CA ASN A 32 -5.48 20.72 -8.51
C ASN A 32 -6.74 20.35 -7.73
N ILE A 33 -6.64 20.29 -6.42
CA ILE A 33 -7.77 19.92 -5.58
C ILE A 33 -8.45 21.18 -5.10
N GLU A 34 -9.71 21.35 -5.50
CA GLU A 34 -10.46 22.56 -5.20
C GLU A 34 -11.33 22.44 -3.96
N ASP A 35 -11.53 21.22 -3.48
CA ASP A 35 -12.52 20.93 -2.47
C ASP A 35 -11.84 20.26 -1.29
N ILE A 36 -12.10 20.77 -0.08
CA ILE A 36 -11.52 20.20 1.13
C ILE A 36 -11.96 18.75 1.33
N LYS A 37 -13.18 18.42 0.88
CA LYS A 37 -13.64 17.03 0.99
C LYS A 37 -12.83 16.11 0.11
N ASP A 38 -12.51 16.56 -1.10
CA ASP A 38 -11.67 15.75 -1.98
C ASP A 38 -10.26 15.61 -1.42
N TYR A 39 -9.73 16.69 -0.84
CA TYR A 39 -8.44 16.65 -0.20
C TYR A 39 -8.43 15.58 0.90
N LYS A 40 -9.42 15.63 1.78
CA LYS A 40 -9.48 14.67 2.88
C LYS A 40 -9.67 13.25 2.38
N PHE A 41 -10.44 13.06 1.33
CA PHE A 41 -10.65 11.75 0.75
C PHE A 41 -9.34 11.17 0.25
N ARG A 42 -8.54 11.99 -0.47
CA ARG A 42 -7.28 11.51 -1.01
C ARG A 42 -6.25 11.23 0.08
N VAL A 43 -6.22 12.06 1.11
CA VAL A 43 -5.36 11.79 2.26
C VAL A 43 -5.75 10.46 2.92
N GLY A 44 -7.06 10.22 3.03
CA GLY A 44 -7.54 8.96 3.57
C GLY A 44 -7.14 7.78 2.73
N MET A 45 -7.17 7.92 1.40
CA MET A 45 -6.73 6.86 0.51
C MET A 45 -5.25 6.54 0.71
N ILE A 46 -4.43 7.57 0.83
CA ILE A 46 -3.00 7.38 1.06
C ILE A 46 -2.78 6.63 2.37
N ARG A 47 -3.48 7.02 3.41
CA ARG A 47 -3.38 6.32 4.69
C ARG A 47 -3.81 4.87 4.57
N GLY A 48 -4.88 4.63 3.82
CA GLY A 48 -5.36 3.27 3.60
C GLY A 48 -4.36 2.42 2.85
N PHE A 49 -3.70 3.00 1.84
CA PHE A 49 -2.67 2.27 1.10
C PHE A 49 -1.49 1.91 2.00
N HIS A 50 -1.08 2.84 2.88
CA HIS A 50 -0.01 2.53 3.83
C HIS A 50 -0.44 1.43 4.80
N ARG A 51 -1.68 1.49 5.24
CA ARG A 51 -2.20 0.46 6.13
C ARG A 51 -2.20 -0.90 5.45
N ALA A 52 -2.56 -0.93 4.17
CA ALA A 52 -2.54 -2.17 3.40
C ALA A 52 -1.14 -2.75 3.34
N LYS A 53 -0.14 -1.89 3.17
CA LYS A 53 1.25 -2.36 3.17
C LYS A 53 1.62 -2.99 4.50
N GLU A 54 1.15 -2.42 5.59
CA GLU A 54 1.40 -3.00 6.92
C GLU A 54 0.75 -4.38 7.03
N PHE A 55 -0.45 -4.52 6.49
CA PHE A 55 -1.14 -5.83 6.52
C PHE A 55 -0.38 -6.87 5.72
N ILE A 56 0.18 -6.48 4.59
CA ILE A 56 0.97 -7.41 3.78
C ILE A 56 2.18 -7.89 4.57
N SER A 57 2.89 -6.97 5.22
CA SER A 57 4.03 -7.32 6.04
C SER A 57 3.64 -8.21 7.20
N GLU A 58 2.51 -7.92 7.81
CA GLU A 58 2.04 -8.73 8.93
C GLU A 58 1.67 -10.13 8.47
N ALA A 59 1.00 -10.24 7.33
CA ALA A 59 0.63 -11.54 6.79
C ALA A 59 1.87 -12.36 6.47
N ASP A 60 2.89 -11.71 5.89
CA ASP A 60 4.13 -12.39 5.56
C ASP A 60 4.80 -12.91 6.84
N ARG A 61 4.82 -12.08 7.87
CA ARG A 61 5.41 -12.48 9.14
C ARG A 61 4.69 -13.71 9.72
N ILE A 62 3.37 -13.71 9.66
CA ILE A 62 2.59 -14.82 10.18
C ILE A 62 2.89 -16.10 9.42
N ILE A 63 2.94 -16.00 8.10
CA ILE A 63 3.21 -17.17 7.26
C ILE A 63 4.60 -17.71 7.54
N GLN A 64 5.58 -16.83 7.64
CA GLN A 64 6.96 -17.27 7.85
C GLN A 64 7.19 -17.83 9.23
N SER A 65 6.47 -17.33 10.21
CA SER A 65 6.62 -17.83 11.57
C SER A 65 5.97 -19.20 11.78
N GLY A 66 5.11 -19.61 10.85
CA GLY A 66 4.43 -20.87 10.99
C GLY A 66 3.34 -20.86 12.04
N GLU A 67 2.84 -19.69 12.40
CA GLU A 67 1.80 -19.57 13.41
C GLU A 67 0.46 -20.13 12.97
N ARG A 68 0.28 -20.31 11.68
CA ARG A 68 -0.96 -20.86 11.17
C ARG A 68 -1.00 -22.33 11.52
N GLY A 69 -1.89 -22.68 12.30
CA GLY A 69 -1.98 -23.98 12.86
C GLY A 69 -2.42 -25.07 11.96
#